data_16ee19a341d9dfba2161b0e45d356152
#
_entry.id   16ee19a341d9dfba2161b0e45d356152
#
_cell.length_a   1.000
_cell.length_b   1.000
_cell.length_c   1.000
_cell.angle_alpha   90.00
_cell.angle_beta   90.00
_cell.angle_gamma   90.00
#
_symmetry.space_group_name_H-M   'P 1'
#
loop_
_entity.id
_entity.type
_entity.pdbx_description
1 polymer ?
#
loop_
_entity_poly.entity_id
_entity_poly.type
_entity_poly.pdbx_seq_one_letter_code
_entity_poly.pdbx_strand_id
1 'polypeptide(L)'
;MPDKMTREQRHRCMASIHSRDTKPEMTVRRWLHSRGFRYRVNVKGLPGTPDIVLRKYRTVIFIHGCFWHGHEGCRYFVMPKSNTDFWTQKITRNQERDQERRAQLRQMGWHTIVIWECQLKPKTREATLAELEHLLHKTYLDNLRPRKAVTYAFDTEPTPLAAEEQVEYGAIDNSQLTMDN
;
A
#
# COMPACT_ATOMS: atom_id res chain seq x y z
N MET A 1 -24.25 1.67 31.64
CA MET A 1 -25.67 1.83 31.34
C MET A 1 -26.13 0.61 30.56
N PRO A 2 -27.31 0.02 30.91
CA PRO A 2 -27.85 -1.08 30.10
C PRO A 2 -28.14 -0.57 28.67
N ASP A 3 -28.01 -1.47 27.72
CA ASP A 3 -28.32 -1.19 26.33
C ASP A 3 -29.81 -0.84 26.18
N LYS A 4 -30.09 0.39 25.79
CA LYS A 4 -31.48 0.91 25.67
C LYS A 4 -32.14 0.55 24.35
N MET A 5 -31.43 -0.12 23.43
CA MET A 5 -31.94 -0.43 22.09
C MET A 5 -32.60 -1.80 22.04
N THR A 6 -33.80 -1.86 21.45
CA THR A 6 -34.43 -3.16 21.14
C THR A 6 -33.62 -3.90 20.06
N ARG A 7 -33.83 -5.22 19.95
CA ARG A 7 -33.21 -6.07 18.90
C ARG A 7 -33.48 -5.53 17.50
N GLU A 8 -34.68 -5.06 17.24
CA GLU A 8 -35.08 -4.51 15.95
C GLU A 8 -34.44 -3.16 15.66
N GLN A 9 -34.35 -2.28 16.66
CA GLN A 9 -33.65 -1.00 16.54
C GLN A 9 -32.17 -1.22 16.23
N ARG A 10 -31.55 -2.18 16.90
CA ARG A 10 -30.15 -2.54 16.69
C ARG A 10 -29.95 -3.09 15.27
N HIS A 11 -30.83 -3.98 14.81
CA HIS A 11 -30.78 -4.51 13.44
C HIS A 11 -30.88 -3.39 12.41
N ARG A 12 -31.82 -2.45 12.57
CA ARG A 12 -31.95 -1.28 11.68
C ARG A 12 -30.71 -0.40 11.69
N CYS A 13 -30.14 -0.11 12.86
CA CYS A 13 -28.89 0.64 12.97
C CYS A 13 -27.73 -0.06 12.25
N MET A 14 -27.58 -1.37 12.43
CA MET A 14 -26.51 -2.13 11.76
C MET A 14 -26.71 -2.19 10.24
N ALA A 15 -27.95 -2.32 9.78
CA ALA A 15 -28.30 -2.33 8.36
C ALA A 15 -28.07 -0.95 7.68
N SER A 16 -28.14 0.14 8.45
CA SER A 16 -27.90 1.50 7.93
C SER A 16 -26.41 1.89 7.83
N ILE A 17 -25.50 1.03 8.32
CA ILE A 17 -24.07 1.28 8.25
C ILE A 17 -23.57 1.00 6.82
N HIS A 18 -23.24 2.04 6.11
CA HIS A 18 -22.63 1.93 4.79
C HIS A 18 -21.14 1.61 4.93
N SER A 19 -20.67 0.66 4.10
CA SER A 19 -19.25 0.28 4.04
C SER A 19 -18.43 1.12 3.06
N ARG A 20 -19.06 2.08 2.39
CA ARG A 20 -18.43 2.96 1.38
C ARG A 20 -19.03 4.35 1.43
N ASP A 21 -18.28 5.32 0.95
CA ASP A 21 -18.67 6.72 0.86
C ASP A 21 -19.12 7.29 2.22
N THR A 22 -18.49 6.81 3.28
CA THR A 22 -18.74 7.27 4.64
C THR A 22 -18.37 8.74 4.79
N LYS A 23 -18.96 9.41 5.78
CA LYS A 23 -18.65 10.84 6.05
C LYS A 23 -17.14 11.09 6.21
N PRO A 24 -16.36 10.28 6.98
CA PRO A 24 -14.92 10.42 7.06
C PRO A 24 -14.21 10.30 5.70
N GLU A 25 -14.55 9.29 4.90
CA GLU A 25 -13.97 9.12 3.56
C GLU A 25 -14.25 10.32 2.66
N MET A 26 -15.49 10.79 2.62
CA MET A 26 -15.87 11.95 1.81
C MET A 26 -15.17 13.23 2.26
N THR A 27 -14.89 13.38 3.56
CA THR A 27 -14.13 14.52 4.08
C THR A 27 -12.71 14.53 3.51
N VAL A 28 -11.99 13.40 3.59
CA VAL A 28 -10.63 13.28 3.06
C VAL A 28 -10.60 13.42 1.55
N ARG A 29 -11.53 12.76 0.83
CA ARG A 29 -11.62 12.82 -0.63
C ARG A 29 -11.84 14.24 -1.15
N ARG A 30 -12.80 14.98 -0.59
CA ARG A 30 -13.09 16.38 -0.97
C ARG A 30 -11.89 17.26 -0.72
N TRP A 31 -11.24 17.10 0.43
CA TRP A 31 -10.08 17.89 0.79
C TRP A 31 -8.89 17.60 -0.15
N LEU A 32 -8.57 16.33 -0.43
CA LEU A 32 -7.52 15.97 -1.40
C LEU A 32 -7.81 16.56 -2.78
N HIS A 33 -9.06 16.48 -3.23
CA HIS A 33 -9.47 17.04 -4.52
C HIS A 33 -9.29 18.57 -4.57
N SER A 34 -9.68 19.29 -3.51
CA SER A 34 -9.52 20.76 -3.41
C SER A 34 -8.04 21.19 -3.41
N ARG A 35 -7.13 20.31 -2.96
CA ARG A 35 -5.67 20.52 -3.00
C ARG A 35 -5.02 20.05 -4.32
N GLY A 36 -5.81 19.64 -5.30
CA GLY A 36 -5.31 19.24 -6.60
C GLY A 36 -4.79 17.81 -6.69
N PHE A 37 -4.90 16.99 -5.62
CA PHE A 37 -4.54 15.59 -5.68
C PHE A 37 -5.49 14.80 -6.57
N ARG A 38 -4.94 13.92 -7.41
CA ARG A 38 -5.70 12.98 -8.23
C ARG A 38 -5.57 11.58 -7.65
N TYR A 39 -6.69 10.93 -7.40
CA TYR A 39 -6.76 9.61 -6.75
C TYR A 39 -7.80 8.72 -7.41
N ARG A 40 -7.72 7.44 -7.12
CA ARG A 40 -8.77 6.45 -7.39
C ARG A 40 -9.34 5.94 -6.07
N VAL A 41 -10.57 5.47 -6.09
CA VAL A 41 -11.25 4.95 -4.91
C VAL A 41 -11.54 3.45 -5.04
N ASN A 42 -11.52 2.74 -3.92
CA ASN A 42 -11.96 1.34 -3.81
C ASN A 42 -11.35 0.43 -4.90
N VAL A 43 -10.04 0.51 -5.14
CA VAL A 43 -9.36 -0.25 -6.20
C VAL A 43 -9.26 -1.71 -5.79
N LYS A 44 -10.09 -2.58 -6.38
CA LYS A 44 -10.19 -4.02 -6.08
C LYS A 44 -8.90 -4.82 -6.36
N GLY A 45 -8.06 -4.35 -7.27
CA GLY A 45 -6.78 -5.00 -7.61
C GLY A 45 -5.67 -4.80 -6.57
N LEU A 46 -5.92 -4.08 -5.48
CA LEU A 46 -4.96 -3.89 -4.39
C LEU A 46 -5.45 -4.60 -3.13
N PRO A 47 -4.53 -5.22 -2.34
CA PRO A 47 -4.85 -5.85 -1.06
C PRO A 47 -5.65 -4.91 -0.14
N GLY A 48 -6.73 -5.41 0.43
CA GLY A 48 -7.60 -4.66 1.34
C GLY A 48 -8.50 -3.62 0.68
N THR A 49 -8.48 -3.46 -0.64
CA THR A 49 -9.32 -2.49 -1.36
C THR A 49 -9.26 -1.10 -0.73
N PRO A 50 -8.11 -0.41 -0.79
CA PRO A 50 -7.91 0.88 -0.10
C PRO A 50 -8.97 1.92 -0.50
N ASP A 51 -9.39 2.75 0.46
CA ASP A 51 -10.40 3.79 0.26
C ASP A 51 -9.94 4.85 -0.74
N ILE A 52 -8.63 5.17 -0.74
CA ILE A 52 -8.02 6.15 -1.63
C ILE A 52 -6.66 5.62 -2.11
N VAL A 53 -6.41 5.73 -3.42
CA VAL A 53 -5.15 5.31 -4.07
C VAL A 53 -4.57 6.45 -4.87
N LEU A 54 -3.42 6.94 -4.45
CA LEU A 54 -2.65 8.01 -5.11
C LEU A 54 -1.45 7.39 -5.86
N ARG A 55 -1.67 7.03 -7.11
CA ARG A 55 -0.63 6.35 -7.93
C ARG A 55 0.66 7.17 -8.09
N LYS A 56 0.53 8.46 -8.35
CA LYS A 56 1.68 9.38 -8.47
C LYS A 56 2.57 9.35 -7.24
N TYR A 57 1.98 9.18 -6.07
CA TYR A 57 2.65 9.18 -4.77
C TYR A 57 3.01 7.77 -4.28
N ARG A 58 2.65 6.71 -5.03
CA ARG A 58 2.76 5.30 -4.58
C ARG A 58 2.18 5.10 -3.19
N THR A 59 1.10 5.79 -2.88
CA THR A 59 0.49 5.83 -1.54
C THR A 59 -0.96 5.38 -1.60
N VAL A 60 -1.35 4.59 -0.62
CA VAL A 60 -2.73 4.20 -0.36
C VAL A 60 -3.15 4.71 1.02
N ILE A 61 -4.42 5.08 1.15
CA ILE A 61 -4.98 5.56 2.41
C ILE A 61 -6.17 4.69 2.78
N PHE A 62 -6.16 4.23 4.02
CA PHE A 62 -7.29 3.56 4.68
C PHE A 62 -7.90 4.52 5.70
N ILE A 63 -9.23 4.58 5.75
CA ILE A 63 -9.96 5.41 6.68
C ILE A 63 -10.73 4.50 7.62
N HIS A 64 -10.17 4.31 8.81
CA HIS A 64 -10.63 3.33 9.77
C HIS A 64 -11.64 3.94 10.76
N GLY A 65 -12.80 3.32 10.86
CA GLY A 65 -13.73 3.57 11.96
C GLY A 65 -13.18 3.04 13.27
N CYS A 66 -13.15 3.87 14.32
CA CYS A 66 -12.50 3.54 15.58
C CYS A 66 -13.01 2.24 16.21
N PHE A 67 -14.31 1.98 16.14
CA PHE A 67 -14.91 0.76 16.68
C PHE A 67 -14.53 -0.48 15.87
N TRP A 68 -14.69 -0.43 14.54
CA TRP A 68 -14.55 -1.59 13.67
C TRP A 68 -13.13 -2.12 13.54
N HIS A 69 -12.14 -1.25 13.74
CA HIS A 69 -10.72 -1.58 13.62
C HIS A 69 -9.98 -1.54 14.95
N GLY A 70 -10.72 -1.45 16.08
CA GLY A 70 -10.16 -1.56 17.42
C GLY A 70 -9.11 -0.49 17.74
N HIS A 71 -9.47 0.79 17.58
CA HIS A 71 -8.54 1.90 17.83
C HIS A 71 -8.19 2.00 19.32
N GLU A 72 -7.04 1.48 19.71
CA GLU A 72 -6.58 1.44 21.10
C GLU A 72 -6.43 2.85 21.71
N GLY A 73 -6.76 2.99 22.98
CA GLY A 73 -6.69 4.27 23.70
C GLY A 73 -7.71 5.33 23.23
N CYS A 74 -8.58 4.99 22.29
CA CYS A 74 -9.54 5.93 21.75
C CYS A 74 -10.86 5.93 22.52
N ARG A 75 -11.33 7.10 22.96
CA ARG A 75 -12.63 7.25 23.64
C ARG A 75 -13.85 6.80 22.81
N TYR A 76 -13.71 6.69 21.49
CA TYR A 76 -14.76 6.22 20.58
C TYR A 76 -14.72 4.71 20.35
N PHE A 77 -13.69 4.03 20.86
CA PHE A 77 -13.61 2.59 20.89
C PHE A 77 -14.06 2.10 22.26
N VAL A 78 -15.28 1.64 22.35
CA VAL A 78 -15.85 1.06 23.59
C VAL A 78 -16.38 -0.32 23.25
N MET A 79 -15.80 -1.35 23.89
CA MET A 79 -16.25 -2.72 23.73
C MET A 79 -17.67 -2.88 24.27
N PRO A 80 -18.60 -3.48 23.50
CA PRO A 80 -19.94 -3.75 23.96
C PRO A 80 -19.93 -4.71 25.16
N LYS A 81 -20.79 -4.45 26.15
CA LYS A 81 -20.93 -5.30 27.32
C LYS A 81 -21.68 -6.62 27.06
N SER A 82 -22.42 -6.69 25.94
CA SER A 82 -23.13 -7.88 25.50
C SER A 82 -22.38 -8.55 24.34
N ASN A 83 -22.34 -9.88 24.31
CA ASN A 83 -21.63 -10.67 23.30
C ASN A 83 -20.15 -10.28 23.15
N THR A 84 -19.47 -10.07 24.26
CA THR A 84 -18.07 -9.64 24.31
C THR A 84 -17.16 -10.55 23.50
N ASP A 85 -17.32 -11.86 23.60
CA ASP A 85 -16.50 -12.84 22.88
C ASP A 85 -16.65 -12.69 21.36
N PHE A 86 -17.88 -12.54 20.88
CA PHE A 86 -18.14 -12.28 19.47
C PHE A 86 -17.45 -11.00 18.98
N TRP A 87 -17.57 -9.90 19.74
CA TRP A 87 -16.99 -8.64 19.37
C TRP A 87 -15.46 -8.68 19.43
N THR A 88 -14.90 -9.30 20.46
CA THR A 88 -13.45 -9.49 20.57
C THR A 88 -12.91 -10.24 19.37
N GLN A 89 -13.47 -11.41 19.05
CA GLN A 89 -13.05 -12.18 17.88
C GLN A 89 -13.20 -11.39 16.57
N LYS A 90 -14.31 -10.68 16.42
CA LYS A 90 -14.59 -9.87 15.23
C LYS A 90 -13.55 -8.76 15.01
N ILE A 91 -13.23 -8.03 16.08
CA ILE A 91 -12.28 -6.92 16.04
C ILE A 91 -10.86 -7.45 15.84
N THR A 92 -10.45 -8.50 16.56
CA THR A 92 -9.15 -9.14 16.38
C THR A 92 -8.94 -9.58 14.93
N ARG A 93 -9.91 -10.29 14.34
CA ARG A 93 -9.83 -10.67 12.91
C ARG A 93 -9.73 -9.48 11.96
N ASN A 94 -10.40 -8.38 12.27
CA ASN A 94 -10.27 -7.17 11.47
C ASN A 94 -8.86 -6.60 11.57
N GLN A 95 -8.29 -6.50 12.77
CA GLN A 95 -6.93 -6.00 13.01
C GLN A 95 -5.87 -6.88 12.33
N GLU A 96 -5.96 -8.19 12.46
CA GLU A 96 -5.06 -9.16 11.80
C GLU A 96 -5.10 -8.98 10.28
N ARG A 97 -6.30 -8.95 9.71
CA ARG A 97 -6.49 -8.72 8.28
C ARG A 97 -5.93 -7.37 7.83
N ASP A 98 -6.12 -6.31 8.61
CA ASP A 98 -5.60 -4.98 8.28
C ASP A 98 -4.07 -4.95 8.31
N GLN A 99 -3.44 -5.65 9.25
CA GLN A 99 -1.99 -5.80 9.32
C GLN A 99 -1.45 -6.57 8.11
N GLU A 100 -2.07 -7.71 7.78
CA GLU A 100 -1.71 -8.52 6.62
C GLU A 100 -1.79 -7.72 5.32
N ARG A 101 -2.92 -7.01 5.09
CA ARG A 101 -3.13 -6.21 3.87
C ARG A 101 -2.11 -5.07 3.75
N ARG A 102 -1.77 -4.42 4.86
CA ARG A 102 -0.73 -3.39 4.89
C ARG A 102 0.66 -3.97 4.62
N ALA A 103 0.96 -5.17 5.13
CA ALA A 103 2.22 -5.86 4.83
C ALA A 103 2.33 -6.20 3.34
N GLN A 104 1.30 -6.79 2.75
CA GLN A 104 1.23 -7.09 1.32
C GLN A 104 1.43 -5.83 0.45
N LEU A 105 0.77 -4.72 0.80
CA LEU A 105 0.93 -3.45 0.09
C LEU A 105 2.36 -2.91 0.17
N ARG A 106 3.01 -3.00 1.34
CA ARG A 106 4.41 -2.58 1.50
C ARG A 106 5.35 -3.43 0.63
N GLN A 107 5.14 -4.76 0.58
CA GLN A 107 5.91 -5.66 -0.30
C GLN A 107 5.74 -5.27 -1.77
N MET A 108 4.56 -4.81 -2.17
CA MET A 108 4.29 -4.28 -3.50
C MET A 108 4.88 -2.87 -3.73
N GLY A 109 5.58 -2.30 -2.75
CA GLY A 109 6.17 -0.96 -2.83
C GLY A 109 5.17 0.19 -2.67
N TRP A 110 4.04 -0.04 -2.00
CA TRP A 110 3.08 1.01 -1.66
C TRP A 110 3.33 1.54 -0.25
N HIS A 111 3.30 2.85 -0.09
CA HIS A 111 3.19 3.50 1.21
C HIS A 111 1.75 3.41 1.70
N THR A 112 1.57 3.04 2.97
CA THR A 112 0.24 2.90 3.56
C THR A 112 0.04 3.93 4.66
N ILE A 113 -1.02 4.73 4.55
CA ILE A 113 -1.44 5.69 5.56
C ILE A 113 -2.78 5.23 6.11
N VAL A 114 -2.93 5.24 7.43
CA VAL A 114 -4.19 4.98 8.12
C VAL A 114 -4.64 6.25 8.80
N ILE A 115 -5.87 6.67 8.52
CA ILE A 115 -6.52 7.82 9.16
C ILE A 115 -7.69 7.30 9.96
N TRP A 116 -7.73 7.62 11.25
CA TRP A 116 -8.81 7.22 12.13
C TRP A 116 -9.97 8.21 12.08
N GLU A 117 -11.19 7.71 12.18
CA GLU A 117 -12.39 8.55 12.20
C GLU A 117 -12.35 9.65 13.26
N CYS A 118 -11.78 9.37 14.44
CA CYS A 118 -11.64 10.35 15.51
C CYS A 118 -10.74 11.53 15.14
N GLN A 119 -9.74 11.31 14.29
CA GLN A 119 -8.83 12.36 13.80
C GLN A 119 -9.52 13.33 12.82
N LEU A 120 -10.65 12.91 12.24
CA LEU A 120 -11.43 13.73 11.31
C LEU A 120 -12.59 14.50 11.99
N LYS A 121 -12.64 14.50 13.32
CA LYS A 121 -13.59 15.35 14.07
C LYS A 121 -13.20 16.83 13.97
N PRO A 122 -14.16 17.77 14.13
CA PRO A 122 -13.92 19.19 13.88
C PRO A 122 -12.67 19.79 14.52
N LYS A 123 -12.33 19.34 15.75
CA LYS A 123 -11.17 19.88 16.50
C LYS A 123 -9.80 19.42 15.98
N THR A 124 -9.73 18.25 15.34
CA THR A 124 -8.47 17.60 14.95
C THR A 124 -8.31 17.51 13.42
N ARG A 125 -9.40 17.65 12.69
CA ARG A 125 -9.46 17.43 11.25
C ARG A 125 -8.43 18.24 10.46
N GLU A 126 -8.31 19.54 10.73
CA GLU A 126 -7.41 20.41 9.97
C GLU A 126 -5.95 20.01 10.15
N ALA A 127 -5.52 19.73 11.39
CA ALA A 127 -4.18 19.27 11.68
C ALA A 127 -3.89 17.92 10.98
N THR A 128 -4.83 16.97 11.06
CA THR A 128 -4.70 15.65 10.41
C THR A 128 -4.59 15.78 8.89
N LEU A 129 -5.38 16.64 8.27
CA LEU A 129 -5.35 16.83 6.82
C LEU A 129 -4.09 17.56 6.36
N ALA A 130 -3.59 18.52 7.13
CA ALA A 130 -2.31 19.18 6.85
C ALA A 130 -1.13 18.21 6.98
N GLU A 131 -1.13 17.35 7.99
CA GLU A 131 -0.14 16.28 8.15
C GLU A 131 -0.19 15.29 6.97
N LEU A 132 -1.39 14.91 6.53
CA LEU A 132 -1.55 14.06 5.35
C LEU A 132 -0.90 14.67 4.11
N GLU A 133 -1.11 15.97 3.85
CA GLU A 133 -0.50 16.69 2.73
C GLU A 133 1.03 16.65 2.82
N HIS A 134 1.56 16.95 4.01
CA HIS A 134 3.00 16.91 4.25
C HIS A 134 3.58 15.51 3.97
N LEU A 135 2.94 14.46 4.48
CA LEU A 135 3.36 13.07 4.26
C LEU A 135 3.32 12.69 2.78
N LEU A 136 2.29 13.11 2.04
CA LEU A 136 2.20 12.85 0.61
C LEU A 136 3.33 13.54 -0.16
N HIS A 137 3.62 14.80 0.13
CA HIS A 137 4.73 15.52 -0.51
C HIS A 137 6.09 14.89 -0.16
N LYS A 138 6.32 14.55 1.10
CA LYS A 138 7.52 13.85 1.54
C LYS A 138 7.70 12.53 0.80
N THR A 139 6.67 11.69 0.77
CA THR A 139 6.69 10.40 0.06
C THR A 139 6.99 10.57 -1.42
N TYR A 140 6.44 11.60 -2.05
CA TYR A 140 6.71 11.91 -3.46
C TYR A 140 8.17 12.25 -3.69
N LEU A 141 8.76 13.12 -2.86
CA LEU A 141 10.17 13.49 -2.93
C LEU A 141 11.09 12.29 -2.68
N ASP A 142 10.76 11.45 -1.70
CA ASP A 142 11.53 10.23 -1.40
C ASP A 142 11.49 9.23 -2.57
N ASN A 143 10.36 9.13 -3.28
CA ASN A 143 10.23 8.29 -4.46
C ASN A 143 11.01 8.83 -5.68
N LEU A 144 11.31 10.14 -5.72
CA LEU A 144 12.12 10.76 -6.78
C LEU A 144 13.63 10.63 -6.53
N ARG A 145 14.05 10.34 -5.30
CA ARG A 145 15.47 10.12 -4.99
C ARG A 145 15.96 8.89 -5.75
N PRO A 146 17.09 8.98 -6.48
CA PRO A 146 17.66 7.80 -7.11
C PRO A 146 17.95 6.77 -6.02
N ARG A 147 17.47 5.54 -6.21
CA ARG A 147 17.89 4.43 -5.36
C ARG A 147 19.40 4.36 -5.47
N LYS A 148 20.14 4.32 -4.34
CA LYS A 148 21.59 4.07 -4.36
C LYS A 148 21.81 2.86 -5.26
N ALA A 149 22.58 3.02 -6.33
CA ALA A 149 22.99 1.92 -7.16
C ALA A 149 23.63 0.88 -6.24
N VAL A 150 23.10 -0.33 -6.24
CA VAL A 150 23.81 -1.45 -5.62
C VAL A 150 24.99 -1.67 -6.55
N THR A 151 26.16 -1.15 -6.17
CA THR A 151 27.42 -1.52 -6.81
C THR A 151 27.63 -2.99 -6.50
N TYR A 152 27.27 -3.84 -7.45
CA TYR A 152 27.77 -5.20 -7.46
C TYR A 152 29.27 -5.04 -7.69
N ALA A 153 30.09 -5.26 -6.65
CA ALA A 153 31.48 -5.57 -6.85
C ALA A 153 31.49 -6.91 -7.59
N PHE A 154 31.69 -6.87 -8.90
CA PHE A 154 32.14 -8.06 -9.60
C PHE A 154 33.57 -8.28 -9.10
N ASP A 155 33.74 -9.23 -8.21
CA ASP A 155 35.04 -9.83 -7.95
C ASP A 155 35.41 -10.55 -9.25
N THR A 156 35.93 -9.78 -10.21
CA THR A 156 36.61 -10.30 -11.37
C THR A 156 38.00 -10.70 -10.89
N GLU A 157 38.12 -11.88 -10.27
CA GLU A 157 39.35 -12.63 -10.41
C GLU A 157 39.50 -12.88 -11.90
N PRO A 158 40.61 -12.44 -12.54
CA PRO A 158 40.83 -12.75 -13.94
C PRO A 158 40.95 -14.28 -14.05
N THR A 159 39.94 -14.91 -14.63
CA THR A 159 40.04 -16.31 -15.07
C THR A 159 41.28 -16.37 -15.96
N PRO A 160 42.29 -17.23 -15.69
CA PRO A 160 43.41 -17.37 -16.56
C PRO A 160 42.89 -17.80 -17.94
N LEU A 161 43.13 -16.98 -18.94
CA LEU A 161 42.87 -17.32 -20.34
C LEU A 161 43.56 -18.66 -20.60
N ALA A 162 42.77 -19.70 -20.90
CA ALA A 162 43.28 -20.96 -21.38
C ALA A 162 44.21 -20.67 -22.55
N ALA A 163 45.43 -21.18 -22.46
CA ALA A 163 46.44 -21.04 -23.52
C ALA A 163 45.80 -21.39 -24.86
N GLU A 164 45.83 -20.43 -25.79
CA GLU A 164 45.42 -20.68 -27.17
C GLU A 164 46.27 -21.77 -27.76
N GLU A 165 45.68 -22.94 -27.95
CA GLU A 165 46.24 -23.99 -28.79
C GLU A 165 46.35 -23.42 -30.21
N GLN A 166 47.58 -23.14 -30.65
CA GLN A 166 47.86 -22.71 -32.01
C GLN A 166 47.50 -23.84 -32.96
N VAL A 167 46.33 -23.76 -33.59
CA VAL A 167 45.98 -24.63 -34.69
C VAL A 167 46.73 -24.09 -35.91
N GLU A 168 47.81 -24.81 -36.30
CA GLU A 168 48.54 -24.61 -37.57
C GLU A 168 47.58 -24.82 -38.73
N TYR A 169 47.17 -23.77 -39.40
CA TYR A 169 46.47 -23.84 -40.67
C TYR A 169 47.49 -24.18 -41.75
N GLY A 170 47.49 -25.46 -42.18
CA GLY A 170 48.24 -25.91 -43.32
C GLY A 170 47.95 -25.06 -44.58
N ALA A 171 49.00 -24.62 -45.23
CA ALA A 171 48.93 -23.85 -46.46
C ALA A 171 48.18 -24.65 -47.55
N ILE A 172 47.09 -24.12 -48.05
CA ILE A 172 46.38 -24.66 -49.21
C ILE A 172 47.17 -24.22 -50.45
N ASP A 173 47.78 -25.19 -51.09
CA ASP A 173 48.49 -25.04 -52.38
C ASP A 173 47.46 -24.71 -53.51
N ASN A 174 47.56 -23.50 -54.03
CA ASN A 174 46.63 -22.92 -54.98
C ASN A 174 47.09 -23.14 -56.45
N SER A 175 47.68 -24.27 -56.77
CA SER A 175 48.27 -24.56 -58.07
C SER A 175 47.49 -25.54 -58.95
N GLN A 176 46.13 -25.55 -58.88
CA GLN A 176 45.35 -26.27 -59.92
C GLN A 176 44.01 -25.62 -60.19
N LEU A 177 44.04 -24.48 -60.88
CA LEU A 177 42.92 -23.99 -61.64
C LEU A 177 43.41 -23.64 -63.04
N THR A 178 43.59 -24.69 -63.83
CA THR A 178 43.66 -24.52 -65.31
C THR A 178 42.28 -24.66 -65.89
N MET A 179 41.95 -23.66 -66.66
CA MET A 179 40.77 -23.59 -67.50
C MET A 179 40.77 -24.73 -68.52
N ASP A 180 39.59 -25.28 -68.78
CA ASP A 180 39.22 -25.76 -70.12
C ASP A 180 37.74 -25.51 -70.39
N ASN A 181 37.51 -24.67 -71.50
CA ASN A 181 36.35 -24.47 -72.33
C ASN A 181 34.95 -24.37 -71.76
#